data_4998f145752222fc2941be2ae06d4413
#
_entry.id   4998f145752222fc2941be2ae06d4413
#
_cell.length_a   1.000
_cell.length_b   1.000
_cell.length_c   1.000
_cell.angle_alpha   90.00
_cell.angle_beta   90.00
_cell.angle_gamma   90.00
#
_symmetry.space_group_name_H-M   'P 1'
#
loop_
_entity.id
_entity.type
_entity.pdbx_description
1 polymer ?
#
loop_
_entity_poly.entity_id
_entity_poly.type
_entity_poly.pdbx_seq_one_letter_code
_entity_poly.pdbx_strand_id
1 'polypeptide(L)'
;TTKQEERYADDIRTLLREKNIRYKSVNRGADGLTIALRSEADRDAAFLNISRDILALELANGPVTADTWILVATVRPSEVKLAMDSAIEQSVATLRNRINALGVAEPIIQQQGDSRIVVQLPGVQDTAAAKKILGATATLEYRAVDESVSPLDAVASGNVPPDSRIYY
;
A
#
# COMPACT_ATOMS: atom_id res chain seq x y z
N THR A 1 0.02 5.04 -0.85
CA THR A 1 -0.02 5.91 0.36
C THR A 1 -0.71 5.23 1.54
N THR A 2 -1.95 4.72 1.39
CA THR A 2 -2.70 4.11 2.51
C THR A 2 -1.95 2.96 3.20
N LYS A 3 -1.43 2.00 2.44
CA LYS A 3 -0.63 0.88 2.99
C LYS A 3 0.68 1.33 3.65
N GLN A 4 1.26 2.41 3.16
CA GLN A 4 2.50 2.95 3.73
C GLN A 4 2.23 3.65 5.07
N GLU A 5 1.13 4.40 5.17
CA GLU A 5 0.71 5.02 6.43
C GLU A 5 0.35 3.96 7.49
N GLU A 6 -0.35 2.88 7.10
CA GLU A 6 -0.62 1.75 8.00
C GLU A 6 0.68 1.13 8.55
N ARG A 7 1.66 0.93 7.69
CA ARG A 7 2.98 0.42 8.09
C ARG A 7 3.67 1.35 9.09
N TYR A 8 3.71 2.65 8.81
CA TYR A 8 4.26 3.61 9.77
C TYR A 8 3.48 3.67 11.08
N ALA A 9 2.15 3.50 11.05
CA ALA A 9 1.36 3.43 12.27
C ALA A 9 1.75 2.23 13.13
N ASP A 10 2.00 1.07 12.52
CA ASP A 10 2.45 -0.12 13.23
C ASP A 10 3.90 0.01 13.74
N ASP A 11 4.79 0.60 12.95
CA ASP A 11 6.16 0.90 13.35
C ASP A 11 6.18 1.85 14.56
N ILE A 12 5.35 2.90 14.54
CA ILE A 12 5.18 3.83 15.67
C ILE A 12 4.65 3.09 16.92
N ARG A 13 3.62 2.26 16.78
CA ARG A 13 3.07 1.48 17.91
C ARG A 13 4.13 0.58 18.53
N THR A 14 4.93 -0.07 17.70
CA THR A 14 6.02 -0.95 18.13
C THR A 14 7.10 -0.15 18.86
N LEU A 15 7.55 0.96 18.28
CA LEU A 15 8.54 1.85 18.88
C LEU A 15 8.08 2.39 20.25
N LEU A 16 6.84 2.88 20.34
CA LEU A 16 6.29 3.41 21.58
C LEU A 16 6.24 2.35 22.69
N ARG A 17 5.90 1.09 22.35
CA ARG A 17 5.91 -0.03 23.30
C ARG A 17 7.34 -0.38 23.75
N GLU A 18 8.28 -0.48 22.83
CA GLU A 18 9.68 -0.78 23.13
C GLU A 18 10.32 0.27 24.06
N LYS A 19 9.95 1.53 23.86
CA LYS A 19 10.43 2.65 24.70
C LYS A 19 9.60 2.89 25.95
N ASN A 20 8.58 2.06 26.24
CA ASN A 20 7.66 2.20 27.37
C ASN A 20 6.94 3.57 27.41
N ILE A 21 6.69 4.19 26.25
CA ILE A 21 5.96 5.45 26.13
C ILE A 21 4.46 5.17 26.13
N ARG A 22 3.73 5.81 27.03
CA ARG A 22 2.30 5.58 27.20
C ARG A 22 1.50 6.39 26.18
N TYR A 23 0.75 5.72 25.33
CA TYR A 23 -0.13 6.35 24.36
C TYR A 23 -1.59 5.87 24.51
N LYS A 24 -2.54 6.65 24.03
CA LYS A 24 -3.97 6.30 23.97
C LYS A 24 -4.32 5.62 22.66
N SER A 25 -3.88 6.22 21.54
CA SER A 25 -4.15 5.68 20.21
C SER A 25 -3.13 6.18 19.19
N VAL A 26 -2.99 5.42 18.11
CA VAL A 26 -2.30 5.81 16.87
C VAL A 26 -3.28 5.56 15.74
N ASN A 27 -3.82 6.62 15.16
CA ASN A 27 -4.86 6.57 14.14
C ASN A 27 -4.46 7.38 12.92
N ARG A 28 -5.07 7.07 11.80
CA ARG A 28 -4.97 7.88 10.60
C ARG A 28 -5.90 9.08 10.73
N GLY A 29 -5.36 10.27 10.49
CA GLY A 29 -6.08 11.53 10.41
C GLY A 29 -6.14 12.09 8.98
N ALA A 30 -6.66 13.29 8.84
CA ALA A 30 -6.73 13.97 7.55
C ALA A 30 -5.34 14.38 7.03
N ASP A 31 -4.46 14.80 7.93
CA ASP A 31 -3.14 15.35 7.62
C ASP A 31 -1.98 14.37 7.91
N GLY A 32 -2.29 13.07 8.06
CA GLY A 32 -1.30 12.04 8.38
C GLY A 32 -1.70 11.18 9.56
N LEU A 33 -0.72 10.67 10.32
CA LEU A 33 -0.95 9.84 11.49
C LEU A 33 -1.10 10.71 12.74
N THR A 34 -2.17 10.51 13.49
CA THR A 34 -2.44 11.19 14.74
C THR A 34 -2.12 10.25 15.91
N ILE A 35 -1.20 10.66 16.75
CA ILE A 35 -0.74 9.93 17.92
C ILE A 35 -1.27 10.66 19.16
N ALA A 36 -2.15 10.01 19.91
CA ALA A 36 -2.71 10.54 21.13
C ALA A 36 -1.95 9.98 22.35
N LEU A 37 -1.34 10.87 23.11
CA LEU A 37 -0.49 10.55 24.25
C LEU A 37 -1.14 10.98 25.58
N ARG A 38 -0.68 10.44 26.69
CA ARG A 38 -1.30 10.63 28.00
C ARG A 38 -0.75 11.80 28.79
N SER A 39 0.46 12.25 28.46
CA SER A 39 1.13 13.36 29.13
C SER A 39 2.03 14.11 28.15
N GLU A 40 2.43 15.30 28.57
CA GLU A 40 3.42 16.09 27.82
C GLU A 40 4.76 15.38 27.74
N ALA A 41 5.20 14.78 28.82
CA ALA A 41 6.44 14.02 28.86
C ALA A 41 6.41 12.81 27.91
N ASP A 42 5.29 12.11 27.81
CA ASP A 42 5.12 11.03 26.83
C ASP A 42 5.16 11.56 25.38
N ARG A 43 4.57 12.75 25.13
CA ARG A 43 4.62 13.40 23.81
C ARG A 43 6.05 13.76 23.40
N ASP A 44 6.80 14.38 24.31
CA ASP A 44 8.17 14.81 24.04
C ASP A 44 9.11 13.61 23.87
N ALA A 45 8.91 12.56 24.65
CA ALA A 45 9.61 11.29 24.48
C ALA A 45 9.25 10.62 23.16
N ALA A 46 7.97 10.62 22.76
CA ALA A 46 7.54 10.10 21.48
C ALA A 46 8.14 10.90 20.31
N PHE A 47 8.08 12.22 20.38
CA PHE A 47 8.68 13.11 19.38
C PHE A 47 10.16 12.78 19.16
N LEU A 48 10.94 12.72 20.24
CA LEU A 48 12.37 12.47 20.19
C LEU A 48 12.68 11.08 19.58
N ASN A 49 11.99 10.04 20.02
CA ASN A 49 12.27 8.69 19.55
C ASN A 49 11.79 8.46 18.11
N ILE A 50 10.60 8.93 17.74
CA ILE A 50 10.07 8.79 16.38
C ILE A 50 10.94 9.58 15.39
N SER A 51 11.32 10.82 15.71
CA SER A 51 12.15 11.65 14.82
C SER A 51 13.54 11.06 14.58
N ARG A 52 14.07 10.31 15.57
CA ARG A 52 15.37 9.65 15.46
C ARG A 52 15.30 8.33 14.71
N ASP A 53 14.29 7.52 15.01
CA ASP A 53 14.24 6.12 14.56
C ASP A 53 13.42 5.95 13.27
N ILE A 54 12.52 6.90 12.93
CA ILE A 54 11.69 6.90 11.70
C ILE A 54 11.90 8.20 10.93
N LEU A 55 13.04 8.31 10.25
CA LEU A 55 13.45 9.51 9.52
C LEU A 55 12.51 9.92 8.37
N ALA A 56 11.70 8.98 7.90
CA ALA A 56 10.72 9.19 6.84
C ALA A 56 9.54 10.08 7.26
N LEU A 57 9.37 10.32 8.56
CA LEU A 57 8.28 11.10 9.11
C LEU A 57 8.74 12.51 9.51
N GLU A 58 7.87 13.47 9.30
CA GLU A 58 7.92 14.80 9.85
C GLU A 58 6.89 14.90 10.98
N LEU A 59 7.30 15.45 12.11
CA LEU A 59 6.48 15.50 13.31
C LEU A 59 6.10 16.94 13.64
N ALA A 60 4.84 17.13 14.00
CA ALA A 60 4.33 18.41 14.50
C ALA A 60 3.48 18.18 15.76
N ASN A 61 3.58 19.11 16.70
CA ASN A 61 2.70 19.10 17.85
C ASN A 61 1.28 19.49 17.43
N GLY A 62 0.32 18.63 17.77
CA GLY A 62 -1.09 18.88 17.55
C GLY A 62 -1.75 19.57 18.76
N PRO A 63 -3.08 19.71 18.72
CA PRO A 63 -3.82 20.33 19.80
C PRO A 63 -3.70 19.55 21.12
N VAL A 64 -3.72 20.29 22.23
CA VAL A 64 -3.75 19.73 23.57
C VAL A 64 -5.18 19.86 24.12
N THR A 65 -5.76 18.77 24.55
CA THR A 65 -7.03 18.74 25.29
C THR A 65 -6.76 18.33 26.74
N ALA A 66 -7.74 18.47 27.63
CA ALA A 66 -7.54 18.33 29.08
C ALA A 66 -6.69 17.12 29.52
N ASP A 67 -6.79 15.98 28.81
CA ASP A 67 -6.09 14.73 29.14
C ASP A 67 -5.36 14.09 27.95
N THR A 68 -5.14 14.83 26.87
CA THR A 68 -4.59 14.25 25.63
C THR A 68 -3.66 15.22 24.93
N TRP A 69 -2.44 14.79 24.72
CA TRP A 69 -1.43 15.47 23.92
C TRP A 69 -1.35 14.82 22.55
N ILE A 70 -1.58 15.60 21.52
CA ILE A 70 -1.54 15.10 20.15
C ILE A 70 -0.17 15.37 19.53
N LEU A 71 0.35 14.35 18.84
CA LEU A 71 1.47 14.45 17.94
C LEU A 71 0.98 14.02 16.56
N VAL A 72 1.26 14.83 15.55
CA VAL A 72 0.93 14.52 14.16
C VAL A 72 2.21 14.12 13.43
N ALA A 73 2.16 12.97 12.76
CA ALA A 73 3.26 12.47 11.95
C ALA A 73 2.85 12.40 10.48
N THR A 74 3.56 13.12 9.64
CA THR A 74 3.32 13.20 8.19
C THR A 74 4.50 12.57 7.46
N VAL A 75 4.23 11.82 6.39
CA VAL A 75 5.30 11.28 5.55
C VAL A 75 5.97 12.42 4.79
N ARG A 76 7.28 12.50 4.86
CA ARG A 76 8.05 13.55 4.18
C ARG A 76 7.79 13.53 2.66
N PRO A 77 7.62 14.69 2.02
CA PRO A 77 7.41 14.75 0.57
C PRO A 77 8.50 14.06 -0.25
N SER A 78 9.75 14.08 0.22
CA SER A 78 10.87 13.35 -0.39
C SER A 78 10.63 11.83 -0.43
N GLU A 79 10.12 11.27 0.66
CA GLU A 79 9.81 9.84 0.76
C GLU A 79 8.63 9.44 -0.14
N VAL A 80 7.63 10.31 -0.20
CA VAL A 80 6.49 10.11 -1.13
C VAL A 80 7.00 10.11 -2.57
N LYS A 81 7.89 11.05 -2.92
CA LYS A 81 8.48 11.12 -4.26
C LYS A 81 9.31 9.88 -4.59
N LEU A 82 10.20 9.45 -3.68
CA LEU A 82 10.99 8.23 -3.87
C LEU A 82 10.11 6.99 -4.06
N ALA A 83 9.05 6.86 -3.27
CA ALA A 83 8.11 5.75 -3.40
C ALA A 83 7.35 5.80 -4.74
N MET A 84 6.98 6.98 -5.22
CA MET A 84 6.35 7.16 -6.53
C MET A 84 7.30 6.80 -7.67
N ASP A 85 8.53 7.31 -7.64
CA ASP A 85 9.54 7.04 -8.66
C ASP A 85 9.83 5.53 -8.74
N SER A 86 10.03 4.89 -7.60
CA SER A 86 10.22 3.43 -7.53
C SER A 86 9.02 2.64 -8.06
N ALA A 87 7.79 3.06 -7.75
CA ALA A 87 6.58 2.42 -8.25
C ALA A 87 6.43 2.57 -9.77
N ILE A 88 6.84 3.72 -10.32
CA ILE A 88 6.84 3.95 -11.77
C ILE A 88 7.87 3.07 -12.46
N GLU A 89 9.11 3.00 -11.93
CA GLU A 89 10.15 2.12 -12.47
C GLU A 89 9.70 0.66 -12.50
N GLN A 90 9.12 0.17 -11.41
CA GLN A 90 8.58 -1.19 -11.33
C GLN A 90 7.42 -1.41 -12.33
N SER A 91 6.56 -0.41 -12.49
CA SER A 91 5.44 -0.46 -13.45
C SER A 91 5.96 -0.49 -14.90
N VAL A 92 6.96 0.32 -15.22
CA VAL A 92 7.62 0.32 -16.55
C VAL A 92 8.25 -1.04 -16.85
N ALA A 93 8.96 -1.63 -15.88
CA ALA A 93 9.56 -2.96 -16.04
C ALA A 93 8.49 -4.04 -16.27
N THR A 94 7.41 -3.98 -15.49
CA THR A 94 6.27 -4.90 -15.63
C THR A 94 5.59 -4.76 -17.01
N LEU A 95 5.33 -3.53 -17.44
CA LEU A 95 4.75 -3.25 -18.76
C LEU A 95 5.65 -3.74 -19.87
N ARG A 96 6.95 -3.51 -19.78
CA ARG A 96 7.93 -4.01 -20.77
C ARG A 96 7.89 -5.52 -20.90
N ASN A 97 7.86 -6.24 -19.78
CA ASN A 97 7.77 -7.70 -19.79
C ASN A 97 6.47 -8.21 -20.44
N ARG A 98 5.34 -7.56 -20.14
CA ARG A 98 4.05 -7.91 -20.75
C ARG A 98 4.00 -7.63 -22.25
N ILE A 99 4.58 -6.51 -22.69
CA ILE A 99 4.63 -6.13 -24.11
C ILE A 99 5.55 -7.07 -24.87
N ASN A 100 6.68 -7.46 -24.30
CA ASN A 100 7.57 -8.45 -24.88
C ASN A 100 6.87 -9.81 -25.06
N ALA A 101 6.04 -10.21 -24.09
CA ALA A 101 5.23 -11.43 -24.19
C ALA A 101 4.16 -11.36 -25.30
N LEU A 102 3.74 -10.15 -25.72
CA LEU A 102 2.86 -9.93 -26.87
C LEU A 102 3.60 -10.02 -28.22
N GLY A 103 4.92 -10.13 -28.21
CA GLY A 103 5.71 -10.16 -29.44
C GLY A 103 5.78 -8.83 -30.21
N VAL A 104 5.47 -7.71 -29.54
CA VAL A 104 5.54 -6.36 -30.12
C VAL A 104 7.00 -5.95 -30.23
N ALA A 105 7.43 -5.65 -31.45
CA ALA A 105 8.78 -5.15 -31.73
C ALA A 105 8.88 -3.67 -31.36
N GLU A 106 9.95 -3.30 -30.65
CA GLU A 106 10.32 -1.92 -30.32
C GLU A 106 9.21 -1.06 -29.66
N PRO A 107 8.63 -1.49 -28.52
CA PRO A 107 7.66 -0.68 -27.81
C PRO A 107 8.32 0.55 -27.21
N ILE A 108 7.66 1.71 -27.31
CA ILE A 108 8.09 2.93 -26.62
C ILE A 108 7.34 3.03 -25.32
N ILE A 109 8.07 2.98 -24.19
CA ILE A 109 7.52 3.12 -22.85
C ILE A 109 8.24 4.28 -22.19
N GLN A 110 7.52 5.35 -21.89
CA GLN A 110 8.07 6.58 -21.33
C GLN A 110 7.22 7.06 -20.17
N GLN A 111 7.90 7.53 -19.13
CA GLN A 111 7.25 8.30 -18.07
C GLN A 111 6.90 9.70 -18.61
N GLN A 112 5.69 10.15 -18.33
CA GLN A 112 5.22 11.50 -18.65
C GLN A 112 4.72 12.21 -17.38
N GLY A 113 5.47 13.20 -16.91
CA GLY A 113 5.20 13.86 -15.63
C GLY A 113 5.43 12.89 -14.45
N ASP A 114 4.81 13.20 -13.31
CA ASP A 114 5.10 12.50 -12.05
C ASP A 114 4.33 11.19 -11.85
N SER A 115 3.28 10.92 -12.64
CA SER A 115 2.36 9.80 -12.35
C SER A 115 1.83 9.06 -13.58
N ARG A 116 2.26 9.40 -14.77
CA ARG A 116 1.77 8.79 -16.01
C ARG A 116 2.86 8.02 -16.73
N ILE A 117 2.48 6.88 -17.30
CA ILE A 117 3.32 6.11 -18.22
C ILE A 117 2.61 6.09 -19.58
N VAL A 118 3.31 6.55 -20.60
CA VAL A 118 2.84 6.48 -21.98
C VAL A 118 3.45 5.25 -22.65
N VAL A 119 2.59 4.45 -23.25
CA VAL A 119 2.98 3.23 -23.98
C VAL A 119 2.53 3.38 -25.43
N GLN A 120 3.48 3.25 -26.37
CA GLN A 120 3.20 3.20 -27.80
C GLN A 120 3.56 1.81 -28.31
N LEU A 121 2.63 1.18 -29.01
CA LEU A 121 2.76 -0.17 -29.53
C LEU A 121 2.66 -0.15 -31.05
N PRO A 122 3.77 0.06 -31.76
CA PRO A 122 3.76 0.05 -33.24
C PRO A 122 3.29 -1.31 -33.78
N GLY A 123 2.47 -1.30 -34.82
CA GLY A 123 2.03 -2.51 -35.48
C GLY A 123 0.93 -3.33 -34.78
N VAL A 124 0.46 -2.92 -33.62
CA VAL A 124 -0.64 -3.60 -32.91
C VAL A 124 -1.98 -3.24 -33.58
N GLN A 125 -2.64 -4.23 -34.20
CA GLN A 125 -3.97 -4.04 -34.79
C GLN A 125 -5.10 -4.21 -33.78
N ASP A 126 -4.98 -5.17 -32.86
CA ASP A 126 -5.97 -5.39 -31.81
C ASP A 126 -5.60 -4.62 -30.52
N THR A 127 -6.08 -3.40 -30.44
CA THR A 127 -5.88 -2.52 -29.29
C THR A 127 -6.67 -2.99 -28.06
N ALA A 128 -7.76 -3.76 -28.24
CA ALA A 128 -8.57 -4.25 -27.13
C ALA A 128 -7.87 -5.40 -26.40
N ALA A 129 -7.29 -6.34 -27.14
CA ALA A 129 -6.48 -7.41 -26.58
C ALA A 129 -5.24 -6.85 -25.87
N ALA A 130 -4.55 -5.87 -26.47
CA ALA A 130 -3.40 -5.21 -25.86
C ALA A 130 -3.78 -4.54 -24.52
N LYS A 131 -4.87 -3.77 -24.48
CA LYS A 131 -5.38 -3.16 -23.24
C LYS A 131 -5.71 -4.19 -22.17
N LYS A 132 -6.32 -5.31 -22.51
CA LYS A 132 -6.66 -6.39 -21.58
C LYS A 132 -5.41 -6.99 -20.94
N ILE A 133 -4.37 -7.25 -21.73
CA ILE A 133 -3.12 -7.83 -21.23
C ILE A 133 -2.33 -6.82 -20.39
N LEU A 134 -2.23 -5.57 -20.84
CA LEU A 134 -1.54 -4.52 -20.08
C LEU A 134 -2.26 -4.17 -18.76
N GLY A 135 -3.59 -4.17 -18.78
CA GLY A 135 -4.42 -3.86 -17.61
C GLY A 135 -4.66 -5.02 -16.66
N ALA A 136 -4.24 -6.24 -17.02
CA ALA A 136 -4.41 -7.39 -16.14
C ALA A 136 -3.57 -7.23 -14.86
N THR A 137 -4.23 -7.13 -13.73
CA THR A 137 -3.58 -7.20 -12.41
C THR A 137 -3.77 -8.61 -11.87
N ALA A 138 -2.65 -9.34 -11.73
CA ALA A 138 -2.67 -10.61 -11.03
C ALA A 138 -2.42 -10.36 -9.54
N THR A 139 -3.41 -10.62 -8.72
CA THR A 139 -3.25 -10.63 -7.27
C THR A 139 -3.09 -12.09 -6.85
N LEU A 140 -1.99 -12.39 -6.15
CA LEU A 140 -1.82 -13.71 -5.56
C LEU A 140 -2.67 -13.77 -4.29
N GLU A 141 -3.68 -14.64 -4.30
CA GLU A 141 -4.50 -14.92 -3.15
C GLU A 141 -4.23 -16.34 -2.66
N TYR A 142 -3.90 -16.47 -1.39
CA TYR A 142 -3.86 -17.78 -0.72
C TYR A 142 -5.22 -18.03 -0.10
N ARG A 143 -5.84 -19.14 -0.46
CA ARG A 143 -7.13 -19.57 0.08
C ARG A 143 -7.00 -20.98 0.61
N ALA A 144 -7.61 -21.24 1.75
CA ALA A 144 -7.76 -22.61 2.24
C ALA A 144 -8.73 -23.37 1.33
N VAL A 145 -8.44 -24.63 1.07
CA VAL A 145 -9.36 -25.52 0.35
C VAL A 145 -10.40 -26.01 1.33
N ASP A 146 -11.67 -25.90 0.97
CA ASP A 146 -12.77 -26.50 1.71
C ASP A 146 -12.96 -27.94 1.21
N GLU A 147 -12.66 -28.90 2.05
CA GLU A 147 -12.76 -30.34 1.76
C GLU A 147 -14.10 -30.92 2.20
N SER A 148 -15.03 -30.12 2.71
CA SER A 148 -16.34 -30.61 3.21
C SER A 148 -17.27 -31.12 2.11
N VAL A 149 -17.08 -30.63 0.87
CA VAL A 149 -17.86 -31.07 -0.31
C VAL A 149 -16.92 -31.29 -1.48
N SER A 150 -17.10 -32.39 -2.21
CA SER A 150 -16.34 -32.63 -3.44
C SER A 150 -16.60 -31.52 -4.48
N PRO A 151 -15.55 -30.95 -5.14
CA PRO A 151 -15.75 -29.96 -6.18
C PRO A 151 -16.70 -30.42 -7.32
N LEU A 152 -16.64 -31.68 -7.68
CA LEU A 152 -17.53 -32.27 -8.70
C LEU A 152 -18.99 -32.29 -8.26
N ASP A 153 -19.25 -32.63 -6.99
CA ASP A 153 -20.60 -32.65 -6.44
C ASP A 153 -21.14 -31.22 -6.27
N ALA A 154 -20.30 -30.28 -5.87
CA ALA A 154 -20.68 -28.88 -5.77
C ALA A 154 -21.03 -28.26 -7.14
N VAL A 155 -20.30 -28.63 -8.20
CA VAL A 155 -20.62 -28.23 -9.58
C VAL A 155 -21.92 -28.86 -10.05
N ALA A 156 -22.12 -30.17 -9.81
CA ALA A 156 -23.29 -30.91 -10.29
C ALA A 156 -24.58 -30.50 -9.56
N SER A 157 -24.51 -30.25 -8.27
CA SER A 157 -25.66 -29.89 -7.42
C SER A 157 -25.95 -28.40 -7.35
N GLY A 158 -24.96 -27.55 -7.69
CA GLY A 158 -24.99 -26.09 -7.47
C GLY A 158 -24.90 -25.67 -5.99
N ASN A 159 -24.68 -26.65 -5.09
CA ASN A 159 -24.61 -26.38 -3.67
C ASN A 159 -23.15 -26.16 -3.23
N VAL A 160 -22.76 -24.88 -3.12
CA VAL A 160 -21.44 -24.47 -2.66
C VAL A 160 -21.54 -24.08 -1.19
N PRO A 161 -20.63 -24.56 -0.31
CA PRO A 161 -20.64 -24.18 1.09
C PRO A 161 -20.57 -22.67 1.30
N PRO A 162 -21.14 -22.12 2.38
CA PRO A 162 -21.04 -20.71 2.71
C PRO A 162 -19.56 -20.27 2.75
N ASP A 163 -19.27 -19.09 2.24
CA ASP A 163 -17.92 -18.49 2.15
C ASP A 163 -16.91 -19.22 1.25
N SER A 164 -17.37 -20.25 0.50
CA SER A 164 -16.55 -20.99 -0.46
C SER A 164 -16.86 -20.61 -1.90
N ARG A 165 -15.89 -20.80 -2.80
CA ARG A 165 -16.02 -20.51 -4.24
C ARG A 165 -15.32 -21.58 -5.06
N ILE A 166 -15.95 -21.99 -6.16
CA ILE A 166 -15.34 -22.92 -7.11
C ILE A 166 -14.44 -22.14 -8.05
N TYR A 167 -13.22 -22.63 -8.23
CA TYR A 167 -12.24 -22.13 -9.21
C TYR A 167 -11.96 -23.22 -10.24
N TYR A 168 -11.88 -22.82 -11.51
CA TYR A 168 -11.63 -23.69 -12.64
C TYR A 168 -10.21 -23.49 -13.16
#